data_70d92f9792ba78c25807158a89f21a59
#
_entry.id   70d92f9792ba78c25807158a89f21a59
#
_cell.length_a   1.000
_cell.length_b   1.000
_cell.length_c   1.000
_cell.angle_alpha   90.00
_cell.angle_beta   90.00
_cell.angle_gamma   90.00
#
_symmetry.space_group_name_H-M   'P 1'
#
loop_
_entity.id
_entity.type
_entity.pdbx_description
1 polymer ?
#
loop_
_entity_poly.entity_id
_entity_poly.type
_entity_poly.pdbx_seq_one_letter_code
_entity_poly.pdbx_strand_id
1 'polypeptide(L)'
;MLGCQTTLVELFSLSVDIYRRSLAYVKRASLFCRSLVFFSVLSILVYPNTVFAAKSLPITKQLPVSNIFLDSYGLSNIQVAVHFRPGGVDQNQRGDTDSYDIRLTQLLYSNECPGCDLRGASLQRKVLNGANLAKADLNGARFDESELSAADLTGAYLFGATLSRANLRGAQLINADLRKANLSQAVLQGAYLLLANLRKADLRGAQLTGAFLNGADLTGARLSRTNLTNADLTNAIVIEADTDKAILCHTRLPWGEINRDCS
;
A
#
# COMPACT_ATOMS: atom_id res chain seq x y z
N MET A 1 -48.44 -30.27 12.75
CA MET A 1 -47.94 -29.06 12.07
C MET A 1 -47.84 -27.83 13.01
N LEU A 2 -47.53 -28.03 14.28
CA LEU A 2 -47.46 -26.93 15.28
C LEU A 2 -46.06 -26.69 15.85
N GLY A 3 -45.05 -27.42 15.38
CA GLY A 3 -43.69 -27.33 15.94
C GLY A 3 -42.73 -26.38 15.20
N CYS A 4 -43.10 -25.80 14.06
CA CYS A 4 -42.20 -25.01 13.24
C CYS A 4 -42.35 -23.48 13.39
N GLN A 5 -43.46 -23.03 14.00
CA GLN A 5 -43.73 -21.59 14.19
C GLN A 5 -43.10 -21.01 15.46
N THR A 6 -42.89 -21.80 16.51
CA THR A 6 -42.27 -21.34 17.76
C THR A 6 -40.78 -21.08 17.62
N THR A 7 -40.07 -21.84 16.80
CA THR A 7 -38.61 -21.66 16.57
C THR A 7 -38.26 -20.40 15.75
N LEU A 8 -39.15 -19.98 14.84
CA LEU A 8 -38.95 -18.77 14.05
C LEU A 8 -39.12 -17.48 14.86
N VAL A 9 -40.08 -17.47 15.79
CA VAL A 9 -40.33 -16.32 16.67
C VAL A 9 -39.21 -16.15 17.69
N GLU A 10 -38.64 -17.24 18.22
CA GLU A 10 -37.50 -17.17 19.14
C GLU A 10 -36.22 -16.74 18.42
N LEU A 11 -35.96 -17.18 17.19
CA LEU A 11 -34.83 -16.73 16.38
C LEU A 11 -34.97 -15.26 16.00
N PHE A 12 -36.16 -14.77 15.74
CA PHE A 12 -36.42 -13.36 15.47
C PHE A 12 -36.21 -12.49 16.72
N SER A 13 -36.62 -12.96 17.88
CA SER A 13 -36.41 -12.31 19.18
C SER A 13 -34.89 -12.19 19.50
N LEU A 14 -34.14 -13.27 19.30
CA LEU A 14 -32.69 -13.25 19.51
C LEU A 14 -31.97 -12.28 18.54
N SER A 15 -32.40 -12.19 17.28
CA SER A 15 -31.80 -11.28 16.30
C SER A 15 -32.08 -9.81 16.64
N VAL A 16 -33.26 -9.49 17.17
CA VAL A 16 -33.63 -8.12 17.60
C VAL A 16 -32.86 -7.70 18.85
N ASP A 17 -32.63 -8.62 19.80
CA ASP A 17 -31.82 -8.33 20.99
C ASP A 17 -30.33 -8.14 20.70
N ILE A 18 -29.77 -8.91 19.78
CA ILE A 18 -28.41 -8.71 19.28
C ILE A 18 -28.32 -7.35 18.56
N TYR A 19 -29.34 -6.99 17.77
CA TYR A 19 -29.39 -5.68 17.09
C TYR A 19 -29.48 -4.51 18.06
N ARG A 20 -30.31 -4.61 19.11
CA ARG A 20 -30.41 -3.57 20.16
C ARG A 20 -29.10 -3.41 20.95
N ARG A 21 -28.41 -4.50 21.26
CA ARG A 21 -27.12 -4.45 21.98
C ARG A 21 -26.00 -3.89 21.10
N SER A 22 -25.96 -4.23 19.81
CA SER A 22 -24.99 -3.66 18.87
C SER A 22 -25.24 -2.17 18.59
N LEU A 23 -26.51 -1.72 18.51
CA LEU A 23 -26.83 -0.30 18.39
C LEU A 23 -26.42 0.53 19.61
N ALA A 24 -26.55 -0.02 20.81
CA ALA A 24 -26.10 0.62 22.05
C ALA A 24 -24.56 0.76 22.10
N TYR A 25 -23.85 -0.20 21.51
CA TYR A 25 -22.38 -0.19 21.42
C TYR A 25 -21.87 0.80 20.37
N VAL A 26 -22.53 0.87 19.20
CA VAL A 26 -22.21 1.82 18.11
C VAL A 26 -22.36 3.28 18.56
N LYS A 27 -23.26 3.57 19.49
CA LYS A 27 -23.41 4.93 20.08
C LYS A 27 -22.23 5.35 20.95
N ARG A 28 -21.41 4.42 21.45
CA ARG A 28 -20.27 4.68 22.33
C ARG A 28 -18.90 4.57 21.61
N ALA A 29 -18.86 4.04 20.41
CA ALA A 29 -17.62 3.89 19.63
C ALA A 29 -17.28 5.15 18.84
N SER A 30 -15.99 5.41 18.63
CA SER A 30 -15.50 6.52 17.80
C SER A 30 -15.94 6.35 16.33
N LEU A 31 -15.98 7.46 15.56
CA LEU A 31 -16.49 7.47 14.17
C LEU A 31 -15.89 6.38 13.25
N PHE A 32 -14.66 5.95 13.52
CA PHE A 32 -13.96 4.92 12.73
C PHE A 32 -14.51 3.50 12.93
N CYS A 33 -14.97 3.19 14.15
CA CYS A 33 -15.55 1.86 14.46
C CYS A 33 -16.99 1.72 13.97
N ARG A 34 -17.70 2.83 13.73
CA ARG A 34 -19.11 2.81 13.29
C ARG A 34 -19.28 2.21 11.89
N SER A 35 -18.33 2.46 10.99
CA SER A 35 -18.41 1.98 9.60
C SER A 35 -18.25 0.46 9.49
N LEU A 36 -17.31 -0.12 10.23
CA LEU A 36 -16.99 -1.55 10.19
C LEU A 36 -18.11 -2.41 10.81
N VAL A 37 -18.69 -1.97 11.92
CA VAL A 37 -19.79 -2.71 12.59
C VAL A 37 -21.09 -2.66 11.77
N PHE A 38 -21.35 -1.54 11.07
CA PHE A 38 -22.54 -1.42 10.22
C PHE A 38 -22.49 -2.34 8.99
N PHE A 39 -21.31 -2.50 8.38
CA PHE A 39 -21.13 -3.41 7.23
C PHE A 39 -21.23 -4.89 7.63
N SER A 40 -20.71 -5.29 8.79
CA SER A 40 -20.77 -6.68 9.24
C SER A 40 -22.19 -7.11 9.65
N VAL A 41 -22.95 -6.23 10.29
CA VAL A 41 -24.34 -6.53 10.71
C VAL A 41 -25.29 -6.52 9.51
N LEU A 42 -25.08 -5.63 8.52
CA LEU A 42 -25.92 -5.61 7.30
C LEU A 42 -25.74 -6.87 6.45
N SER A 43 -24.51 -7.42 6.39
CA SER A 43 -24.23 -8.67 5.65
C SER A 43 -24.95 -9.88 6.23
N ILE A 44 -25.13 -9.95 7.55
CA ILE A 44 -25.83 -11.04 8.24
C ILE A 44 -27.35 -10.96 8.04
N LEU A 45 -27.89 -9.74 7.90
CA LEU A 45 -29.35 -9.53 7.77
C LEU A 45 -29.88 -9.64 6.34
N VAL A 46 -29.03 -9.37 5.33
CA VAL A 46 -29.46 -9.35 3.91
C VAL A 46 -29.40 -10.72 3.25
N TYR A 47 -28.62 -11.69 3.80
CA TYR A 47 -28.47 -13.02 3.20
C TYR A 47 -28.58 -14.18 4.21
N PRO A 48 -29.77 -14.42 4.81
CA PRO A 48 -29.93 -15.51 5.79
C PRO A 48 -29.87 -16.91 5.16
N ASN A 49 -30.01 -17.04 3.83
CA ASN A 49 -30.12 -18.34 3.15
C ASN A 49 -28.80 -18.90 2.59
N THR A 50 -27.66 -18.20 2.70
CA THR A 50 -26.38 -18.67 2.17
C THR A 50 -25.60 -19.59 3.12
N VAL A 51 -26.02 -19.71 4.37
CA VAL A 51 -25.33 -20.53 5.39
C VAL A 51 -25.63 -22.03 5.24
N PHE A 52 -26.69 -22.43 4.56
CA PHE A 52 -27.12 -23.84 4.47
C PHE A 52 -26.58 -24.62 3.24
N ALA A 53 -25.94 -23.96 2.28
CA ALA A 53 -25.48 -24.61 1.03
C ALA A 53 -24.02 -25.14 1.06
N ALA A 54 -23.32 -25.04 2.19
CA ALA A 54 -21.87 -25.34 2.28
C ALA A 54 -21.52 -26.82 2.45
N LYS A 55 -22.44 -27.78 2.21
CA LYS A 55 -22.18 -29.21 2.50
C LYS A 55 -21.73 -30.07 1.32
N SER A 56 -21.50 -29.51 0.13
CA SER A 56 -21.12 -30.34 -1.02
C SER A 56 -20.26 -29.62 -2.08
N LEU A 57 -19.09 -29.09 -1.73
CA LEU A 57 -18.09 -28.67 -2.72
C LEU A 57 -16.67 -29.05 -2.30
N PRO A 58 -15.84 -29.55 -3.25
CA PRO A 58 -14.50 -30.03 -2.94
C PRO A 58 -13.50 -28.86 -2.79
N ILE A 59 -12.70 -28.99 -1.76
CA ILE A 59 -11.39 -28.36 -1.51
C ILE A 59 -11.19 -26.95 -2.08
N THR A 60 -11.60 -25.95 -1.33
CA THR A 60 -11.11 -24.56 -1.49
C THR A 60 -9.93 -24.35 -0.55
N LYS A 61 -8.82 -23.79 -1.08
CA LYS A 61 -7.65 -23.40 -0.29
C LYS A 61 -8.07 -22.41 0.79
N GLN A 62 -7.96 -22.81 2.04
CA GLN A 62 -8.14 -21.94 3.19
C GLN A 62 -6.93 -21.00 3.28
N LEU A 63 -7.17 -19.70 3.19
CA LEU A 63 -6.19 -18.68 3.57
C LEU A 63 -6.20 -18.54 5.10
N PRO A 64 -5.06 -18.46 5.78
CA PRO A 64 -5.03 -18.25 7.22
C PRO A 64 -5.50 -16.82 7.54
N VAL A 65 -6.66 -16.71 8.13
CA VAL A 65 -7.10 -15.47 8.79
C VAL A 65 -6.36 -15.41 10.13
N SER A 66 -5.47 -14.44 10.27
CA SER A 66 -4.76 -14.23 11.54
C SER A 66 -5.75 -13.85 12.64
N ASN A 67 -5.77 -14.67 13.70
CA ASN A 67 -6.70 -14.63 14.84
C ASN A 67 -6.50 -13.45 15.81
N ILE A 68 -6.07 -12.28 15.38
CA ILE A 68 -5.53 -11.28 16.30
C ILE A 68 -6.60 -10.39 16.98
N PHE A 69 -7.86 -10.44 16.60
CA PHE A 69 -8.85 -9.47 17.14
C PHE A 69 -10.14 -10.05 17.75
N LEU A 70 -10.33 -11.37 17.78
CA LEU A 70 -11.59 -11.97 18.24
C LEU A 70 -11.54 -12.57 19.63
N ASP A 71 -10.35 -12.83 20.18
CA ASP A 71 -10.17 -13.46 21.51
C ASP A 71 -10.64 -12.57 22.68
N SER A 72 -10.65 -11.25 22.49
CA SER A 72 -11.09 -10.31 23.53
C SER A 72 -12.58 -10.30 23.82
N TYR A 73 -13.38 -10.99 23.01
CA TYR A 73 -14.86 -10.98 23.10
C TYR A 73 -15.48 -12.37 23.25
N GLY A 74 -14.70 -13.43 23.48
CA GLY A 74 -15.22 -14.78 23.72
C GLY A 74 -15.91 -15.42 22.49
N LEU A 75 -15.59 -14.99 21.28
CA LEU A 75 -16.17 -15.49 20.02
C LEU A 75 -15.17 -16.43 19.29
N SER A 76 -14.44 -17.22 20.05
CA SER A 76 -13.47 -18.18 19.56
C SER A 76 -14.11 -19.35 18.83
N ASN A 77 -14.79 -19.15 17.73
CA ASN A 77 -15.20 -20.22 16.79
C ASN A 77 -16.09 -19.72 15.63
N ILE A 78 -16.09 -18.40 15.32
CA ILE A 78 -16.79 -17.92 14.14
C ILE A 78 -15.81 -17.89 12.96
N GLN A 79 -15.86 -18.89 12.11
CA GLN A 79 -15.19 -18.86 10.82
C GLN A 79 -16.05 -18.05 9.84
N VAL A 80 -15.64 -16.82 9.53
CA VAL A 80 -16.25 -16.03 8.47
C VAL A 80 -15.58 -16.40 7.14
N ALA A 81 -16.23 -17.24 6.37
CA ALA A 81 -15.82 -17.53 5.00
C ALA A 81 -16.30 -16.40 4.09
N VAL A 82 -15.43 -15.54 3.66
CA VAL A 82 -15.73 -14.52 2.64
C VAL A 82 -15.71 -15.22 1.27
N HIS A 83 -16.88 -15.50 0.72
CA HIS A 83 -16.99 -15.99 -0.65
C HIS A 83 -16.97 -14.81 -1.62
N PHE A 84 -15.85 -14.61 -2.27
CA PHE A 84 -15.78 -13.72 -3.42
C PHE A 84 -16.37 -14.47 -4.64
N ARG A 85 -17.46 -13.96 -5.21
CA ARG A 85 -17.96 -14.41 -6.51
C ARG A 85 -17.34 -13.51 -7.58
N PRO A 86 -16.42 -13.99 -8.41
CA PRO A 86 -15.99 -13.22 -9.57
C PRO A 86 -17.14 -13.20 -10.58
N GLY A 87 -17.58 -12.01 -10.98
CA GLY A 87 -18.45 -11.85 -12.15
C GLY A 87 -17.75 -12.44 -13.37
N GLY A 88 -18.50 -13.18 -14.20
CA GLY A 88 -18.06 -14.04 -15.29
C GLY A 88 -16.86 -13.50 -16.08
N VAL A 89 -15.73 -14.14 -15.87
CA VAL A 89 -14.51 -13.96 -16.66
C VAL A 89 -14.31 -15.19 -17.52
N ASP A 90 -14.00 -14.97 -18.80
CA ASP A 90 -13.72 -15.96 -19.80
C ASP A 90 -12.66 -16.98 -19.32
N GLN A 91 -12.97 -18.26 -19.43
CA GLN A 91 -12.18 -19.37 -18.86
C GLN A 91 -10.77 -19.55 -19.46
N ASN A 92 -10.41 -18.80 -20.51
CA ASN A 92 -9.12 -18.91 -21.18
C ASN A 92 -8.02 -17.97 -20.67
N GLN A 93 -8.30 -17.10 -19.66
CA GLN A 93 -7.30 -16.17 -19.08
C GLN A 93 -7.06 -16.42 -17.58
N ARG A 94 -7.33 -17.59 -17.05
CA ARG A 94 -7.42 -17.90 -15.61
C ARG A 94 -6.11 -17.98 -14.82
N GLY A 95 -4.94 -17.83 -15.43
CA GLY A 95 -3.68 -18.09 -14.71
C GLY A 95 -3.10 -16.92 -13.94
N ASP A 96 -3.28 -15.68 -14.39
CA ASP A 96 -2.45 -14.55 -13.95
C ASP A 96 -3.24 -13.44 -13.24
N THR A 97 -4.50 -13.18 -13.61
CA THR A 97 -5.32 -12.10 -13.03
C THR A 97 -5.73 -12.35 -11.60
N ASP A 98 -6.09 -13.59 -11.25
CA ASP A 98 -6.53 -13.94 -9.90
C ASP A 98 -5.39 -13.78 -8.87
N SER A 99 -4.17 -14.12 -9.27
CA SER A 99 -2.97 -13.98 -8.44
C SER A 99 -2.60 -12.51 -8.20
N TYR A 100 -2.77 -11.65 -9.21
CA TYR A 100 -2.51 -10.22 -9.12
C TYR A 100 -3.50 -9.51 -8.18
N ASP A 101 -4.79 -9.78 -8.34
CA ASP A 101 -5.85 -9.18 -7.50
C ASP A 101 -5.68 -9.56 -6.02
N ILE A 102 -5.25 -10.80 -5.74
CA ILE A 102 -4.97 -11.26 -4.38
C ILE A 102 -3.82 -10.48 -3.76
N ARG A 103 -2.70 -10.27 -4.48
CA ARG A 103 -1.53 -9.54 -3.97
C ARG A 103 -1.82 -8.07 -3.73
N LEU A 104 -2.53 -7.44 -4.67
CA LEU A 104 -2.97 -6.05 -4.51
C LEU A 104 -3.90 -5.90 -3.30
N THR A 105 -4.84 -6.81 -3.13
CA THR A 105 -5.74 -6.84 -1.97
C THR A 105 -4.96 -7.06 -0.68
N GLN A 106 -3.99 -7.97 -0.67
CA GLN A 106 -3.10 -8.20 0.46
C GLN A 106 -2.37 -6.92 0.85
N LEU A 107 -1.71 -6.24 -0.10
CA LEU A 107 -1.03 -4.98 0.17
C LEU A 107 -1.96 -3.93 0.77
N LEU A 108 -3.13 -3.75 0.18
CA LEU A 108 -4.08 -2.71 0.62
C LEU A 108 -4.70 -3.01 1.99
N TYR A 109 -4.74 -4.26 2.41
CA TYR A 109 -5.32 -4.69 3.69
C TYR A 109 -4.28 -4.78 4.80
N SER A 110 -3.12 -5.40 4.53
CA SER A 110 -2.10 -5.67 5.56
C SER A 110 -0.91 -4.71 5.54
N ASN A 111 -0.76 -3.87 4.52
CA ASN A 111 0.46 -3.10 4.24
C ASN A 111 1.71 -3.98 4.00
N GLU A 112 1.55 -5.29 3.76
CA GLU A 112 2.64 -6.25 3.64
C GLU A 112 2.60 -6.94 2.28
N CYS A 113 3.61 -6.71 1.45
CA CYS A 113 3.77 -7.40 0.17
C CYS A 113 5.25 -7.47 -0.28
N PRO A 114 6.16 -7.97 0.58
CA PRO A 114 7.57 -8.09 0.21
C PRO A 114 7.74 -9.10 -0.93
N GLY A 115 8.51 -8.74 -1.96
CA GLY A 115 8.75 -9.57 -3.13
C GLY A 115 7.53 -9.84 -4.01
N CYS A 116 6.42 -9.15 -3.81
CA CYS A 116 5.22 -9.32 -4.63
C CYS A 116 5.44 -8.84 -6.08
N ASP A 117 4.82 -9.53 -7.03
CA ASP A 117 4.66 -9.07 -8.39
C ASP A 117 3.46 -8.11 -8.46
N LEU A 118 3.75 -6.82 -8.53
CA LEU A 118 2.78 -5.73 -8.63
C LEU A 118 3.07 -4.85 -9.86
N ARG A 119 3.62 -5.45 -10.92
CA ARG A 119 3.93 -4.74 -12.16
C ARG A 119 2.71 -4.04 -12.72
N GLY A 120 2.84 -2.77 -13.07
CA GLY A 120 1.76 -1.95 -13.61
C GLY A 120 0.60 -1.67 -12.64
N ALA A 121 0.74 -2.02 -11.36
CA ALA A 121 -0.31 -1.83 -10.35
C ALA A 121 -0.80 -0.38 -10.29
N SER A 122 -2.12 -0.20 -10.19
CA SER A 122 -2.75 1.12 -10.02
C SER A 122 -2.90 1.46 -8.54
N LEU A 123 -1.91 2.17 -8.00
CA LEU A 123 -1.80 2.52 -6.58
C LEU A 123 -1.87 4.04 -6.34
N GLN A 124 -2.39 4.81 -7.32
CA GLN A 124 -2.52 6.25 -7.20
C GLN A 124 -3.42 6.62 -6.03
N ARG A 125 -3.01 7.66 -5.30
CA ARG A 125 -3.74 8.21 -4.15
C ARG A 125 -4.01 7.20 -3.04
N LYS A 126 -3.31 6.06 -3.02
CA LYS A 126 -3.43 5.07 -1.94
C LYS A 126 -2.62 5.49 -0.72
N VAL A 127 -3.11 5.13 0.45
CA VAL A 127 -2.41 5.32 1.72
C VAL A 127 -1.64 4.04 2.03
N LEU A 128 -0.32 4.10 1.89
CA LEU A 128 0.62 2.99 2.04
C LEU A 128 1.77 3.38 2.97
N ASN A 129 1.49 4.25 3.94
CA ASN A 129 2.48 4.67 4.92
C ASN A 129 3.00 3.49 5.72
N GLY A 130 4.34 3.35 5.79
CA GLY A 130 4.99 2.22 6.44
C GLY A 130 4.79 0.87 5.76
N ALA A 131 4.27 0.83 4.52
CA ALA A 131 4.08 -0.42 3.80
C ALA A 131 5.40 -1.13 3.55
N ASN A 132 5.41 -2.45 3.73
CA ASN A 132 6.54 -3.30 3.38
C ASN A 132 6.41 -3.79 1.93
N LEU A 133 7.17 -3.17 1.05
CA LEU A 133 7.29 -3.47 -0.37
C LEU A 133 8.72 -3.87 -0.74
N ALA A 134 9.51 -4.33 0.26
CA ALA A 134 10.90 -4.73 0.04
C ALA A 134 11.01 -5.79 -1.06
N LYS A 135 11.89 -5.54 -2.04
CA LYS A 135 12.13 -6.42 -3.20
C LYS A 135 10.90 -6.70 -4.07
N ALA A 136 9.81 -5.94 -3.93
CA ALA A 136 8.63 -6.09 -4.78
C ALA A 136 8.94 -5.70 -6.23
N ASP A 137 8.32 -6.38 -7.20
CA ASP A 137 8.35 -5.98 -8.61
C ASP A 137 7.22 -4.98 -8.87
N LEU A 138 7.60 -3.71 -8.92
CA LEU A 138 6.74 -2.54 -9.11
C LEU A 138 7.03 -1.86 -10.47
N ASN A 139 7.61 -2.59 -11.42
CA ASN A 139 7.93 -2.03 -12.74
C ASN A 139 6.67 -1.49 -13.42
N GLY A 140 6.71 -0.22 -13.82
CA GLY A 140 5.58 0.46 -14.43
C GLY A 140 4.38 0.72 -13.50
N ALA A 141 4.48 0.42 -12.22
CA ALA A 141 3.40 0.70 -11.25
C ALA A 141 3.14 2.20 -11.12
N ARG A 142 1.90 2.56 -10.78
CA ARG A 142 1.45 3.94 -10.69
C ARG A 142 1.14 4.31 -9.25
N PHE A 143 1.97 5.18 -8.69
CA PHE A 143 1.86 5.71 -7.32
C PHE A 143 1.62 7.22 -7.28
N ASP A 144 1.14 7.82 -8.36
CA ASP A 144 0.94 9.26 -8.40
C ASP A 144 0.06 9.73 -7.23
N GLU A 145 0.50 10.77 -6.53
CA GLU A 145 -0.19 11.35 -5.36
C GLU A 145 -0.45 10.34 -4.21
N SER A 146 0.28 9.22 -4.12
CA SER A 146 0.13 8.25 -3.03
C SER A 146 0.92 8.66 -1.78
N GLU A 147 0.48 8.13 -0.62
CA GLU A 147 1.15 8.29 0.66
C GLU A 147 2.02 7.05 0.95
N LEU A 148 3.34 7.21 0.87
CA LEU A 148 4.35 6.17 1.08
C LEU A 148 5.37 6.56 2.17
N SER A 149 4.97 7.43 3.11
CA SER A 149 5.88 7.87 4.16
C SER A 149 6.38 6.68 4.97
N ALA A 150 7.71 6.62 5.19
CA ALA A 150 8.39 5.54 5.90
C ALA A 150 8.15 4.13 5.31
N ALA A 151 7.66 3.99 4.08
CA ALA A 151 7.52 2.69 3.42
C ALA A 151 8.88 2.04 3.17
N ASP A 152 8.95 0.72 3.30
CA ASP A 152 10.14 -0.07 2.94
C ASP A 152 10.04 -0.51 1.47
N LEU A 153 10.83 0.11 0.63
CA LEU A 153 11.03 -0.18 -0.79
C LEU A 153 12.46 -0.69 -1.05
N THR A 154 13.13 -1.21 -0.03
CA THR A 154 14.50 -1.70 -0.14
C THR A 154 14.62 -2.79 -1.20
N GLY A 155 15.49 -2.55 -2.20
CA GLY A 155 15.71 -3.46 -3.32
C GLY A 155 14.49 -3.63 -4.25
N ALA A 156 13.46 -2.79 -4.14
CA ALA A 156 12.29 -2.87 -5.02
C ALA A 156 12.64 -2.49 -6.47
N TYR A 157 11.93 -3.11 -7.43
CA TYR A 157 12.07 -2.82 -8.85
C TYR A 157 10.99 -1.83 -9.28
N LEU A 158 11.38 -0.57 -9.55
CA LEU A 158 10.49 0.55 -9.88
C LEU A 158 10.79 1.12 -11.27
N PHE A 159 11.35 0.30 -12.18
CA PHE A 159 11.68 0.76 -13.53
C PHE A 159 10.45 1.35 -14.23
N GLY A 160 10.54 2.61 -14.64
CA GLY A 160 9.46 3.31 -15.32
C GLY A 160 8.19 3.53 -14.49
N ALA A 161 8.23 3.31 -13.18
CA ALA A 161 7.10 3.60 -12.30
C ALA A 161 6.78 5.11 -12.25
N THR A 162 5.50 5.45 -12.00
CA THR A 162 5.10 6.85 -11.80
C THR A 162 4.83 7.11 -10.32
N LEU A 163 5.59 8.06 -9.74
CA LEU A 163 5.51 8.48 -8.34
C LEU A 163 5.38 10.02 -8.26
N SER A 164 4.79 10.63 -9.31
CA SER A 164 4.68 12.09 -9.32
C SER A 164 3.82 12.56 -8.15
N ARG A 165 4.32 13.58 -7.43
CA ARG A 165 3.68 14.11 -6.22
C ARG A 165 3.44 13.09 -5.10
N ALA A 166 4.03 11.90 -5.15
CA ALA A 166 3.94 10.93 -4.07
C ALA A 166 4.69 11.44 -2.83
N ASN A 167 4.16 11.10 -1.65
CA ASN A 167 4.82 11.38 -0.38
C ASN A 167 5.66 10.18 0.04
N LEU A 168 6.96 10.29 -0.14
CA LEU A 168 7.98 9.29 0.20
C LEU A 168 8.86 9.73 1.38
N ARG A 169 8.34 10.57 2.26
CA ARG A 169 9.10 11.09 3.40
C ARG A 169 9.64 9.96 4.26
N GLY A 170 10.98 9.94 4.46
CA GLY A 170 11.64 8.90 5.26
C GLY A 170 11.54 7.49 4.69
N ALA A 171 11.07 7.31 3.45
CA ALA A 171 10.97 5.99 2.82
C ALA A 171 12.36 5.36 2.62
N GLN A 172 12.44 4.04 2.72
CA GLN A 172 13.65 3.26 2.50
C GLN A 172 13.68 2.76 1.05
N LEU A 173 14.54 3.34 0.24
CA LEU A 173 14.75 3.03 -1.18
C LEU A 173 16.19 2.51 -1.42
N ILE A 174 16.77 1.90 -0.39
CA ILE A 174 18.14 1.38 -0.46
C ILE A 174 18.23 0.29 -1.53
N ASN A 175 19.19 0.40 -2.46
CA ASN A 175 19.36 -0.50 -3.60
C ASN A 175 18.14 -0.60 -4.53
N ALA A 176 17.17 0.30 -4.48
CA ALA A 176 15.99 0.26 -5.36
C ALA A 176 16.38 0.60 -6.82
N ASP A 177 15.70 -0.04 -7.76
CA ASP A 177 15.85 0.27 -9.21
C ASP A 177 14.77 1.27 -9.65
N LEU A 178 15.13 2.54 -9.65
CA LEU A 178 14.28 3.68 -10.04
C LEU A 178 14.61 4.21 -11.45
N ARG A 179 15.24 3.39 -12.28
CA ARG A 179 15.59 3.82 -13.64
C ARG A 179 14.36 4.27 -14.41
N LYS A 180 14.43 5.45 -15.02
CA LYS A 180 13.34 6.07 -15.79
C LYS A 180 12.05 6.29 -14.97
N ALA A 181 12.07 6.15 -13.65
CA ALA A 181 10.91 6.48 -12.83
C ALA A 181 10.58 7.97 -12.87
N ASN A 182 9.30 8.29 -12.80
CA ASN A 182 8.84 9.67 -12.68
C ASN A 182 8.60 10.03 -11.20
N LEU A 183 9.50 10.74 -10.60
CA LEU A 183 9.46 11.27 -9.22
C LEU A 183 9.23 12.79 -9.21
N SER A 184 8.69 13.36 -10.28
CA SER A 184 8.51 14.81 -10.37
C SER A 184 7.60 15.32 -9.25
N GLN A 185 8.04 16.38 -8.57
CA GLN A 185 7.35 16.98 -7.44
C GLN A 185 7.09 16.03 -6.25
N ALA A 186 7.72 14.85 -6.21
CA ALA A 186 7.61 13.94 -5.07
C ALA A 186 8.29 14.52 -3.81
N VAL A 187 7.78 14.13 -2.65
CA VAL A 187 8.32 14.52 -1.35
C VAL A 187 9.20 13.38 -0.82
N LEU A 188 10.52 13.55 -0.90
CA LEU A 188 11.55 12.58 -0.50
C LEU A 188 12.39 13.08 0.68
N GLN A 189 11.84 13.96 1.51
CA GLN A 189 12.55 14.53 2.66
C GLN A 189 13.02 13.43 3.61
N GLY A 190 14.33 13.38 3.87
CA GLY A 190 14.96 12.38 4.73
C GLY A 190 14.85 10.94 4.21
N ALA A 191 14.50 10.72 2.94
CA ALA A 191 14.44 9.39 2.35
C ALA A 191 15.84 8.77 2.21
N TYR A 192 15.91 7.44 2.31
CA TYR A 192 17.14 6.66 2.19
C TYR A 192 17.27 6.06 0.80
N LEU A 193 18.07 6.67 -0.04
CA LEU A 193 18.33 6.30 -1.45
C LEU A 193 19.76 5.76 -1.65
N LEU A 194 20.35 5.17 -0.61
CA LEU A 194 21.71 4.63 -0.69
C LEU A 194 21.80 3.57 -1.79
N LEU A 195 22.80 3.73 -2.68
CA LEU A 195 23.03 2.81 -3.79
C LEU A 195 21.83 2.62 -4.74
N ALA A 196 20.83 3.50 -4.67
CA ALA A 196 19.67 3.43 -5.57
C ALA A 196 20.08 3.75 -7.01
N ASN A 197 19.46 3.08 -7.97
CA ASN A 197 19.67 3.34 -9.39
C ASN A 197 18.61 4.31 -9.92
N LEU A 198 18.98 5.58 -10.05
CA LEU A 198 18.13 6.70 -10.51
C LEU A 198 18.45 7.13 -11.96
N ARG A 199 19.11 6.27 -12.75
CA ARG A 199 19.49 6.62 -14.12
C ARG A 199 18.28 7.05 -14.94
N LYS A 200 18.39 8.26 -15.53
CA LYS A 200 17.32 8.87 -16.34
C LYS A 200 16.00 9.04 -15.61
N ALA A 201 15.98 9.03 -14.27
CA ALA A 201 14.80 9.34 -13.50
C ALA A 201 14.42 10.83 -13.61
N ASP A 202 13.15 11.13 -13.54
CA ASP A 202 12.64 12.51 -13.51
C ASP A 202 12.37 12.95 -12.06
N LEU A 203 13.25 13.76 -11.51
CA LEU A 203 13.19 14.31 -10.15
C LEU A 203 12.83 15.81 -10.15
N ARG A 204 12.37 16.37 -11.25
CA ARG A 204 12.11 17.80 -11.37
C ARG A 204 11.15 18.31 -10.30
N GLY A 205 11.60 19.32 -9.57
CA GLY A 205 10.80 19.93 -8.49
C GLY A 205 10.60 19.02 -7.27
N ALA A 206 11.26 17.86 -7.20
CA ALA A 206 11.18 16.98 -6.03
C ALA A 206 11.82 17.62 -4.79
N GLN A 207 11.34 17.24 -3.60
CA GLN A 207 11.84 17.71 -2.32
C GLN A 207 12.74 16.64 -1.69
N LEU A 208 14.05 16.79 -1.80
CA LEU A 208 15.07 15.86 -1.30
C LEU A 208 15.83 16.42 -0.09
N THR A 209 15.24 17.35 0.64
CA THR A 209 15.87 17.96 1.81
C THR A 209 16.29 16.88 2.81
N GLY A 210 17.60 16.84 3.14
CA GLY A 210 18.17 15.88 4.08
C GLY A 210 18.12 14.42 3.62
N ALA A 211 17.87 14.14 2.34
CA ALA A 211 17.86 12.78 1.81
C ALA A 211 19.28 12.20 1.73
N PHE A 212 19.39 10.89 1.87
CA PHE A 212 20.65 10.13 1.81
C PHE A 212 20.76 9.44 0.44
N LEU A 213 21.61 9.98 -0.45
CA LEU A 213 21.85 9.47 -1.80
C LEU A 213 23.28 8.91 -1.98
N ASN A 214 23.90 8.47 -0.87
CA ASN A 214 25.27 7.99 -0.90
C ASN A 214 25.43 6.82 -1.88
N GLY A 215 26.33 6.97 -2.84
CA GLY A 215 26.59 5.97 -3.88
C GLY A 215 25.45 5.76 -4.90
N ALA A 216 24.40 6.57 -4.89
CA ALA A 216 23.31 6.46 -5.86
C ALA A 216 23.79 6.81 -7.30
N ASP A 217 23.23 6.16 -8.32
CA ASP A 217 23.50 6.46 -9.72
C ASP A 217 22.40 7.37 -10.31
N LEU A 218 22.74 8.64 -10.47
CA LEU A 218 21.88 9.70 -11.03
C LEU A 218 22.23 10.00 -12.50
N THR A 219 22.95 9.12 -13.21
CA THR A 219 23.37 9.35 -14.59
C THR A 219 22.17 9.75 -15.47
N GLY A 220 22.23 10.93 -16.07
CA GLY A 220 21.17 11.47 -16.93
C GLY A 220 19.86 11.78 -16.21
N ALA A 221 19.85 11.83 -14.87
CA ALA A 221 18.66 12.21 -14.11
C ALA A 221 18.32 13.69 -14.30
N ARG A 222 17.03 14.02 -14.24
CA ARG A 222 16.54 15.38 -14.37
C ARG A 222 16.25 15.95 -12.99
N LEU A 223 17.14 16.86 -12.54
CA LEU A 223 17.11 17.47 -11.21
C LEU A 223 16.71 18.95 -11.24
N SER A 224 16.21 19.45 -12.37
CA SER A 224 15.85 20.88 -12.46
C SER A 224 14.84 21.26 -11.38
N ARG A 225 15.09 22.34 -10.65
CA ARG A 225 14.26 22.86 -9.54
C ARG A 225 14.10 21.87 -8.37
N THR A 226 14.92 20.84 -8.28
CA THR A 226 14.93 19.92 -7.13
C THR A 226 15.53 20.62 -5.91
N ASN A 227 14.93 20.43 -4.75
CA ASN A 227 15.50 20.91 -3.48
C ASN A 227 16.36 19.81 -2.84
N LEU A 228 17.69 19.99 -2.88
CA LEU A 228 18.70 19.09 -2.30
C LEU A 228 19.32 19.65 -1.01
N THR A 229 18.70 20.63 -0.37
CA THR A 229 19.22 21.23 0.86
C THR A 229 19.55 20.16 1.89
N ASN A 230 20.78 20.19 2.44
CA ASN A 230 21.30 19.20 3.39
C ASN A 230 21.32 17.73 2.88
N ALA A 231 21.14 17.50 1.59
CA ALA A 231 21.22 16.14 1.04
C ALA A 231 22.66 15.64 0.99
N ASP A 232 22.84 14.33 1.17
CA ASP A 232 24.15 13.68 1.10
C ASP A 232 24.25 12.81 -0.18
N LEU A 233 25.02 13.30 -1.18
CA LEU A 233 25.35 12.62 -2.43
C LEU A 233 26.80 12.14 -2.45
N THR A 234 27.41 11.89 -1.30
CA THR A 234 28.79 11.39 -1.24
C THR A 234 28.91 10.09 -2.06
N ASN A 235 29.92 10.02 -2.93
CA ASN A 235 30.16 8.91 -3.87
C ASN A 235 28.99 8.64 -4.87
N ALA A 236 28.01 9.52 -5.00
CA ALA A 236 26.99 9.38 -6.03
C ALA A 236 27.55 9.63 -7.44
N ILE A 237 26.96 9.00 -8.44
CA ILE A 237 27.31 9.21 -9.85
C ILE A 237 26.31 10.23 -10.42
N VAL A 238 26.80 11.43 -10.80
CA VAL A 238 25.95 12.54 -11.29
C VAL A 238 26.29 12.94 -12.74
N ILE A 239 26.77 11.98 -13.53
CA ILE A 239 27.16 12.22 -14.94
C ILE A 239 25.89 12.58 -15.74
N GLU A 240 26.00 13.66 -16.55
CA GLU A 240 24.89 14.14 -17.39
C GLU A 240 23.60 14.47 -16.61
N ALA A 241 23.67 14.60 -15.29
CA ALA A 241 22.52 15.00 -14.50
C ALA A 241 22.21 16.50 -14.74
N ASP A 242 20.92 16.79 -15.03
CA ASP A 242 20.45 18.17 -15.20
C ASP A 242 20.15 18.80 -13.84
N THR A 243 21.05 19.63 -13.35
CA THR A 243 20.94 20.35 -12.07
C THR A 243 20.53 21.81 -12.23
N ASP A 244 19.96 22.22 -13.37
CA ASP A 244 19.56 23.61 -13.59
C ASP A 244 18.54 24.04 -12.54
N LYS A 245 18.81 25.19 -11.91
CA LYS A 245 17.96 25.73 -10.84
C LYS A 245 17.69 24.76 -9.66
N ALA A 246 18.52 23.72 -9.49
CA ALA A 246 18.47 22.92 -8.27
C ALA A 246 18.99 23.73 -7.08
N ILE A 247 18.33 23.62 -5.93
CA ILE A 247 18.77 24.24 -4.67
C ILE A 247 19.80 23.31 -4.01
N LEU A 248 21.02 23.80 -3.83
CA LEU A 248 22.16 23.02 -3.32
C LEU A 248 22.72 23.60 -2.02
N CYS A 249 21.85 24.03 -1.11
CA CYS A 249 22.28 24.60 0.16
C CYS A 249 22.76 23.49 1.10
N HIS A 250 23.99 23.58 1.60
CA HIS A 250 24.65 22.57 2.45
C HIS A 250 24.57 21.14 1.85
N THR A 251 24.59 21.03 0.53
CA THR A 251 24.53 19.73 -0.16
C THR A 251 25.93 19.14 -0.27
N ARG A 252 26.11 17.89 0.14
CA ARG A 252 27.36 17.14 -0.05
C ARG A 252 27.32 16.43 -1.38
N LEU A 253 28.11 16.93 -2.34
CA LEU A 253 28.29 16.31 -3.64
C LEU A 253 29.53 15.41 -3.65
N PRO A 254 29.73 14.52 -4.66
CA PRO A 254 30.89 13.61 -4.74
C PRO A 254 32.22 14.30 -4.67
N TRP A 255 32.30 15.58 -5.10
CA TRP A 255 33.52 16.39 -5.13
C TRP A 255 33.59 17.43 -4.01
N GLY A 256 32.71 17.43 -3.04
CA GLY A 256 32.71 18.32 -1.90
C GLY A 256 31.34 18.94 -1.60
N GLU A 257 31.28 19.69 -0.51
CA GLU A 257 30.05 20.40 -0.09
C GLU A 257 29.87 21.67 -0.94
N ILE A 258 28.66 21.91 -1.37
CA ILE A 258 28.23 23.12 -2.06
C ILE A 258 27.18 23.86 -1.25
N ASN A 259 27.38 25.18 -1.11
CA ASN A 259 26.47 26.10 -0.43
C ASN A 259 25.92 27.12 -1.42
N ARG A 260 25.18 26.66 -2.43
CA ARG A 260 24.55 27.50 -3.44
C ARG A 260 23.06 27.57 -3.18
N ASP A 261 22.47 28.75 -3.39
CA ASP A 261 21.07 29.02 -3.30
C ASP A 261 20.49 28.84 -1.86
N CYS A 262 21.30 29.10 -0.84
CA CYS A 262 20.85 29.22 0.54
C CYS A 262 20.10 30.56 0.71
N SER A 263 18.79 30.52 0.96
CA SER A 263 17.96 31.70 1.26
C SER A 263 17.62 31.77 2.74
#